data_f0f4b662869508dadf1afac8f09968b7
#
_entry.id   f0f4b662869508dadf1afac8f09968b7
#
_cell.length_a   1.000
_cell.length_b   1.000
_cell.length_c   1.000
_cell.angle_alpha   90.00
_cell.angle_beta   90.00
_cell.angle_gamma   90.00
#
_symmetry.space_group_name_H-M   'P 1'
#
loop_
_entity.id
_entity.type
_entity.pdbx_description
1 polymer ?
#
loop_
_entity_poly.entity_id
_entity_poly.type
_entity_poly.pdbx_seq_one_letter_code
_entity_poly.pdbx_strand_id
1 'polypeptide(L)'
;MCSISQLAARIGLLCAMVLPSICSAGPTAIVIHGGAGTIEREKMSAEVEARYRKTLAEAVSAGHRVLARGGRSQDAVIAAIVVMEDSPLFNAGRGAVFTNEGEVELDASIMLGEDLNAGAVTGVKKVRNPILLAERIMSNSPHVMLMGEGAEAFAKTQQLELVDNEYFHTERRRRQLEHVIARDQDLAAIEPVTDAYESRKFGTVGAVALDQQGNIAAATSTGGMTNKRFGRIGDSPIIGAGTYADNNACGISATGHGEYFIR
;
A
#
# COMPACT_ATOMS: atom_id res chain seq x y z
N MET A 1 45.73 -65.88 -46.78
CA MET A 1 44.41 -65.47 -47.26
C MET A 1 43.59 -65.10 -45.99
N CYS A 2 43.54 -63.85 -45.72
CA CYS A 2 42.97 -63.38 -44.49
C CYS A 2 41.64 -62.66 -44.77
N SER A 3 40.56 -63.14 -44.15
CA SER A 3 39.22 -62.59 -44.30
C SER A 3 39.02 -61.43 -43.35
N ILE A 4 38.64 -60.28 -43.89
CA ILE A 4 38.33 -59.08 -43.14
C ILE A 4 36.82 -59.11 -42.79
N SER A 5 36.47 -59.33 -41.52
CA SER A 5 35.12 -59.23 -41.01
C SER A 5 34.80 -57.77 -40.71
N GLN A 6 33.72 -57.27 -41.28
CA GLN A 6 33.18 -55.95 -41.09
C GLN A 6 32.56 -55.78 -39.72
N LEU A 7 33.12 -54.83 -38.94
CA LEU A 7 32.55 -54.33 -37.68
C LEU A 7 31.59 -53.16 -37.96
N ALA A 8 30.31 -53.41 -38.05
CA ALA A 8 29.31 -52.36 -38.19
C ALA A 8 29.07 -51.69 -36.85
N ALA A 9 29.59 -50.51 -36.66
CA ALA A 9 29.29 -49.67 -35.49
C ALA A 9 27.86 -49.08 -35.65
N ARG A 10 26.92 -49.51 -34.85
CA ARG A 10 25.60 -48.91 -34.70
C ARG A 10 25.73 -47.70 -33.77
N ILE A 11 25.82 -46.49 -34.32
CA ILE A 11 25.67 -45.22 -33.59
C ILE A 11 24.19 -45.02 -33.35
N GLY A 12 23.73 -45.38 -32.16
CA GLY A 12 22.39 -45.00 -31.69
C GLY A 12 22.34 -43.51 -31.36
N LEU A 13 21.73 -42.73 -32.21
CA LEU A 13 21.44 -41.31 -31.95
C LEU A 13 20.33 -41.22 -30.90
N LEU A 14 20.70 -41.04 -29.62
CA LEU A 14 19.77 -40.82 -28.54
C LEU A 14 19.29 -39.35 -28.65
N CYS A 15 18.17 -39.11 -29.35
CA CYS A 15 17.50 -37.83 -29.40
C CYS A 15 16.79 -37.64 -28.07
N ALA A 16 17.47 -36.96 -27.11
CA ALA A 16 16.86 -36.53 -25.85
C ALA A 16 15.82 -35.44 -26.22
N MET A 17 14.54 -35.82 -26.29
CA MET A 17 13.45 -34.86 -26.33
C MET A 17 13.45 -34.12 -24.99
N VAL A 18 14.02 -32.91 -25.02
CA VAL A 18 13.80 -31.92 -23.98
C VAL A 18 12.36 -31.46 -24.13
N LEU A 19 11.44 -32.14 -23.41
CA LEU A 19 10.09 -31.64 -23.24
C LEU A 19 10.20 -30.31 -22.49
N PRO A 20 9.69 -29.21 -23.04
CA PRO A 20 9.59 -28.00 -22.28
C PRO A 20 8.73 -28.32 -21.04
N SER A 21 9.31 -28.19 -19.86
CA SER A 21 8.54 -28.19 -18.63
C SER A 21 7.54 -27.06 -18.76
N ILE A 22 6.26 -27.40 -18.98
CA ILE A 22 5.17 -26.45 -18.87
C ILE A 22 5.15 -26.06 -17.41
N CYS A 23 5.88 -25.01 -17.06
CA CYS A 23 5.77 -24.41 -15.74
C CYS A 23 4.35 -23.85 -15.69
N SER A 24 3.44 -24.60 -15.07
CA SER A 24 2.09 -24.11 -14.82
C SER A 24 2.24 -22.90 -13.91
N ALA A 25 1.93 -21.71 -14.43
CA ALA A 25 1.90 -20.50 -13.62
C ALA A 25 0.98 -20.73 -12.42
N GLY A 26 1.46 -20.44 -11.23
CA GLY A 26 0.68 -20.52 -10.00
C GLY A 26 -0.52 -19.57 -10.05
N PRO A 27 -1.52 -19.77 -9.19
CA PRO A 27 -2.64 -18.85 -9.08
C PRO A 27 -2.16 -17.46 -8.67
N THR A 28 -2.75 -16.43 -9.25
CA THR A 28 -2.50 -15.05 -8.85
C THR A 28 -3.74 -14.44 -8.23
N ALA A 29 -3.56 -13.53 -7.27
CA ALA A 29 -4.65 -12.80 -6.65
C ALA A 29 -4.21 -11.39 -6.26
N ILE A 30 -5.15 -10.46 -6.28
CA ILE A 30 -4.99 -9.14 -5.66
C ILE A 30 -6.29 -8.72 -5.00
N VAL A 31 -6.19 -8.21 -3.78
CA VAL A 31 -7.29 -7.62 -3.02
C VAL A 31 -6.88 -6.23 -2.59
N ILE A 32 -7.81 -5.28 -2.64
CA ILE A 32 -7.57 -3.91 -2.20
C ILE A 32 -8.68 -3.44 -1.26
N HIS A 33 -8.40 -2.41 -0.46
CA HIS A 33 -9.41 -1.66 0.26
C HIS A 33 -9.18 -0.15 0.14
N GLY A 34 -10.26 0.62 0.20
CA GLY A 34 -10.26 2.08 0.15
C GLY A 34 -10.48 2.75 1.51
N GLY A 35 -10.37 2.00 2.61
CA GLY A 35 -10.52 2.50 3.98
C GLY A 35 -11.82 2.09 4.67
N ALA A 36 -11.81 2.14 6.01
CA ALA A 36 -12.97 1.91 6.86
C ALA A 36 -13.60 3.23 7.34
N GLY A 37 -14.91 3.23 7.60
CA GLY A 37 -15.63 4.32 8.26
C GLY A 37 -15.85 5.61 7.47
N THR A 38 -15.28 5.72 6.27
CA THR A 38 -15.40 6.93 5.44
C THR A 38 -16.33 6.77 4.24
N ILE A 39 -16.69 5.53 3.89
CA ILE A 39 -17.49 5.18 2.72
C ILE A 39 -18.81 4.59 3.20
N GLU A 40 -19.73 5.46 3.61
CA GLU A 40 -21.07 5.06 4.02
C GLU A 40 -22.03 5.19 2.82
N ARG A 41 -22.41 4.06 2.23
CA ARG A 41 -23.20 4.01 1.00
C ARG A 41 -24.50 4.80 1.11
N GLU A 42 -25.16 4.75 2.25
CA GLU A 42 -26.44 5.44 2.51
C GLU A 42 -26.32 6.97 2.52
N LYS A 43 -25.10 7.49 2.72
CA LYS A 43 -24.79 8.93 2.76
C LYS A 43 -24.15 9.44 1.47
N MET A 44 -24.00 8.59 0.45
CA MET A 44 -23.38 8.96 -0.84
C MET A 44 -24.45 9.17 -1.92
N SER A 45 -24.24 10.19 -2.77
CA SER A 45 -24.96 10.26 -4.03
C SER A 45 -24.49 9.14 -4.99
N ALA A 46 -25.37 8.73 -5.91
CA ALA A 46 -25.03 7.73 -6.93
C ALA A 46 -23.78 8.13 -7.76
N GLU A 47 -23.60 9.43 -8.01
CA GLU A 47 -22.44 9.95 -8.72
C GLU A 47 -21.13 9.76 -7.92
N VAL A 48 -21.15 10.04 -6.61
CA VAL A 48 -20.01 9.85 -5.72
C VAL A 48 -19.69 8.36 -5.61
N GLU A 49 -20.69 7.49 -5.44
CA GLU A 49 -20.49 6.03 -5.43
C GLU A 49 -19.86 5.55 -6.74
N ALA A 50 -20.32 6.01 -7.88
CA ALA A 50 -19.77 5.65 -9.19
C ALA A 50 -18.29 6.04 -9.32
N ARG A 51 -17.90 7.21 -8.82
CA ARG A 51 -16.49 7.66 -8.79
C ARG A 51 -15.63 6.74 -7.93
N TYR A 52 -16.05 6.37 -6.72
CA TYR A 52 -15.34 5.42 -5.87
C TYR A 52 -15.16 4.06 -6.55
N ARG A 53 -16.26 3.51 -7.10
CA ARG A 53 -16.22 2.22 -7.80
C ARG A 53 -15.29 2.24 -9.00
N LYS A 54 -15.31 3.32 -9.78
CA LYS A 54 -14.41 3.50 -10.93
C LYS A 54 -12.96 3.49 -10.49
N THR A 55 -12.59 4.30 -9.50
CA THR A 55 -11.19 4.38 -9.06
C THR A 55 -10.71 3.08 -8.41
N LEU A 56 -11.55 2.39 -7.63
CA LEU A 56 -11.21 1.08 -7.09
C LEU A 56 -11.03 0.03 -8.19
N ALA A 57 -11.87 0.05 -9.23
CA ALA A 57 -11.71 -0.82 -10.39
C ALA A 57 -10.40 -0.51 -11.16
N GLU A 58 -10.04 0.76 -11.31
CA GLU A 58 -8.77 1.17 -11.92
C GLU A 58 -7.57 0.69 -11.09
N ALA A 59 -7.62 0.84 -9.77
CA ALA A 59 -6.57 0.41 -8.85
C ALA A 59 -6.35 -1.11 -8.87
N VAL A 60 -7.42 -1.90 -8.69
CA VAL A 60 -7.30 -3.37 -8.73
C VAL A 60 -6.85 -3.85 -10.10
N SER A 61 -7.32 -3.20 -11.18
CA SER A 61 -6.90 -3.53 -12.54
C SER A 61 -5.43 -3.19 -12.81
N ALA A 62 -4.89 -2.11 -12.20
CA ALA A 62 -3.48 -1.77 -12.32
C ALA A 62 -2.60 -2.87 -11.71
N GLY A 63 -2.89 -3.31 -10.50
CA GLY A 63 -2.17 -4.42 -9.86
C GLY A 63 -2.36 -5.76 -10.60
N HIS A 64 -3.59 -6.07 -11.00
CA HIS A 64 -3.87 -7.29 -11.76
C HIS A 64 -3.09 -7.36 -13.08
N ARG A 65 -2.95 -6.26 -13.81
CA ARG A 65 -2.15 -6.22 -15.05
C ARG A 65 -0.68 -6.55 -14.82
N VAL A 66 -0.12 -6.21 -13.66
CA VAL A 66 1.25 -6.61 -13.28
C VAL A 66 1.32 -8.13 -13.14
N LEU A 67 0.42 -8.71 -12.35
CA LEU A 67 0.37 -10.16 -12.12
C LEU A 67 0.11 -10.96 -13.39
N ALA A 68 -0.81 -10.50 -14.24
CA ALA A 68 -1.15 -11.14 -15.50
C ALA A 68 0.02 -11.22 -16.50
N ARG A 69 1.03 -10.36 -16.34
CA ARG A 69 2.27 -10.36 -17.14
C ARG A 69 3.41 -11.12 -16.45
N GLY A 70 3.14 -11.84 -15.37
CA GLY A 70 4.15 -12.56 -14.59
C GLY A 70 4.99 -11.66 -13.68
N GLY A 71 4.55 -10.41 -13.42
CA GLY A 71 5.20 -9.49 -12.50
C GLY A 71 5.02 -9.91 -11.03
N ARG A 72 5.85 -9.32 -10.15
CA ARG A 72 5.89 -9.64 -8.72
C ARG A 72 4.68 -9.07 -7.97
N SER A 73 4.30 -9.74 -6.89
CA SER A 73 3.29 -9.26 -5.95
C SER A 73 3.60 -7.87 -5.38
N GLN A 74 4.88 -7.58 -5.10
CA GLN A 74 5.38 -6.25 -4.72
C GLN A 74 4.95 -5.16 -5.71
N ASP A 75 5.21 -5.36 -6.99
CA ASP A 75 4.90 -4.38 -8.03
C ASP A 75 3.39 -4.20 -8.21
N ALA A 76 2.64 -5.29 -7.99
CA ALA A 76 1.18 -5.27 -8.09
C ALA A 76 0.52 -4.44 -6.98
N VAL A 77 0.96 -4.59 -5.71
CA VAL A 77 0.41 -3.79 -4.60
C VAL A 77 0.78 -2.31 -4.75
N ILE A 78 2.02 -2.01 -5.19
CA ILE A 78 2.46 -0.64 -5.45
C ILE A 78 1.60 -0.01 -6.55
N ALA A 79 1.42 -0.69 -7.68
CA ALA A 79 0.63 -0.18 -8.81
C ALA A 79 -0.82 0.13 -8.40
N ALA A 80 -1.42 -0.68 -7.54
CA ALA A 80 -2.76 -0.45 -7.03
C ALA A 80 -2.82 0.75 -6.07
N ILE A 81 -1.87 0.86 -5.13
CA ILE A 81 -1.85 1.92 -4.14
C ILE A 81 -1.55 3.28 -4.78
N VAL A 82 -0.64 3.38 -5.73
CA VAL A 82 -0.34 4.63 -6.45
C VAL A 82 -1.61 5.23 -7.09
N VAL A 83 -2.47 4.41 -7.69
CA VAL A 83 -3.76 4.88 -8.23
C VAL A 83 -4.65 5.48 -7.14
N MET A 84 -4.63 4.90 -5.95
CA MET A 84 -5.44 5.39 -4.83
C MET A 84 -4.81 6.62 -4.16
N GLU A 85 -3.47 6.70 -4.07
CA GLU A 85 -2.74 7.88 -3.57
C GLU A 85 -2.90 9.11 -4.49
N ASP A 86 -2.97 8.92 -5.79
CA ASP A 86 -3.19 10.00 -6.76
C ASP A 86 -4.66 10.48 -6.81
N SER A 87 -5.57 9.74 -6.19
CA SER A 87 -7.00 10.05 -6.18
C SER A 87 -7.40 10.93 -4.99
N PRO A 88 -8.18 12.01 -5.20
CA PRO A 88 -8.69 12.85 -4.09
C PRO A 88 -9.80 12.18 -3.26
N LEU A 89 -10.18 10.94 -3.58
CA LEU A 89 -11.30 10.24 -2.94
C LEU A 89 -10.90 9.57 -1.62
N PHE A 90 -9.66 9.08 -1.51
CA PHE A 90 -9.20 8.28 -0.39
C PHE A 90 -8.42 9.11 0.65
N ASN A 91 -8.21 8.54 1.83
CA ASN A 91 -7.32 9.11 2.84
C ASN A 91 -5.91 8.53 2.67
N ALA A 92 -5.27 8.86 1.57
CA ALA A 92 -3.89 8.53 1.23
C ALA A 92 -3.42 9.49 0.15
N GLY A 93 -2.18 9.91 0.15
CA GLY A 93 -1.65 10.85 -0.83
C GLY A 93 -2.56 12.05 -1.04
N ARG A 94 -2.99 12.29 -2.29
CA ARG A 94 -3.91 13.36 -2.65
C ARG A 94 -5.31 13.09 -2.12
N GLY A 95 -5.73 13.80 -1.10
CA GLY A 95 -7.03 13.61 -0.43
C GLY A 95 -6.91 13.01 0.95
N ALA A 96 -5.68 12.92 1.46
CA ALA A 96 -5.38 12.63 2.84
C ALA A 96 -6.00 13.69 3.77
N VAL A 97 -6.22 13.29 5.02
CA VAL A 97 -6.78 14.15 6.06
C VAL A 97 -5.74 15.14 6.58
N PHE A 98 -6.22 16.24 7.16
CA PHE A 98 -5.38 17.26 7.75
C PHE A 98 -5.03 16.95 9.21
N THR A 99 -3.83 17.35 9.61
CA THR A 99 -3.41 17.50 11.01
C THR A 99 -4.15 18.69 11.67
N ASN A 100 -3.97 18.87 12.96
CA ASN A 100 -4.53 20.04 13.69
C ASN A 100 -3.94 21.37 13.18
N GLU A 101 -2.72 21.33 12.70
CA GLU A 101 -1.99 22.49 12.16
C GLU A 101 -2.45 22.87 10.74
N GLY A 102 -3.33 22.07 10.12
CA GLY A 102 -3.85 22.31 8.77
C GLY A 102 -2.91 21.86 7.65
N GLU A 103 -1.96 20.98 7.96
CA GLU A 103 -1.07 20.34 6.99
C GLU A 103 -1.47 18.88 6.77
N VAL A 104 -0.96 18.27 5.70
CA VAL A 104 -1.07 16.83 5.45
C VAL A 104 0.24 16.15 5.81
N GLU A 105 0.16 15.08 6.59
CA GLU A 105 1.25 14.17 6.90
C GLU A 105 0.87 12.76 6.50
N LEU A 106 1.76 12.08 5.78
CA LEU A 106 1.52 10.80 5.14
C LEU A 106 2.38 9.71 5.73
N ASP A 107 1.78 8.52 5.84
CA ASP A 107 2.41 7.30 6.32
C ASP A 107 2.18 6.18 5.30
N ALA A 108 3.17 5.29 5.11
CA ALA A 108 3.02 4.10 4.27
C ALA A 108 3.96 2.99 4.71
N SER A 109 3.59 1.75 4.39
CA SER A 109 4.45 0.59 4.56
C SER A 109 4.20 -0.47 3.51
N ILE A 110 5.21 -1.28 3.28
CA ILE A 110 5.19 -2.46 2.41
C ILE A 110 5.97 -3.59 3.08
N MET A 111 5.50 -4.82 2.91
CA MET A 111 6.18 -6.02 3.40
C MET A 111 6.10 -7.15 2.37
N LEU A 112 7.17 -7.91 2.24
CA LEU A 112 7.28 -9.07 1.38
C LEU A 112 7.22 -10.34 2.22
N GLY A 113 6.40 -11.30 1.81
CA GLY A 113 6.25 -12.58 2.50
C GLY A 113 7.37 -13.58 2.20
N GLU A 114 8.15 -13.35 1.15
CA GLU A 114 9.23 -14.23 0.71
C GLU A 114 10.39 -14.29 1.71
N ASP A 115 10.81 -13.13 2.20
CA ASP A 115 11.99 -12.96 3.05
C ASP A 115 11.73 -12.10 4.30
N LEU A 116 10.47 -11.71 4.52
CA LEU A 116 10.00 -10.81 5.58
C LEU A 116 10.62 -9.40 5.48
N ASN A 117 11.18 -9.04 4.33
CA ASN A 117 11.72 -7.72 4.13
C ASN A 117 10.60 -6.68 4.11
N ALA A 118 10.85 -5.51 4.69
CA ALA A 118 9.84 -4.48 4.84
C ALA A 118 10.44 -3.08 4.76
N GLY A 119 9.60 -2.13 4.34
CA GLY A 119 9.93 -0.72 4.35
C GLY A 119 8.74 0.11 4.78
N ALA A 120 9.02 1.17 5.54
CA ALA A 120 7.98 2.05 6.05
C ALA A 120 8.45 3.51 6.09
N VAL A 121 7.49 4.41 5.98
CA VAL A 121 7.70 5.84 6.14
C VAL A 121 6.56 6.46 6.93
N THR A 122 6.88 7.44 7.76
CA THR A 122 5.88 8.17 8.56
C THR A 122 6.15 9.67 8.58
N GLY A 123 5.07 10.46 8.66
CA GLY A 123 5.11 11.90 8.85
C GLY A 123 5.73 12.69 7.70
N VAL A 124 5.71 12.18 6.46
CA VAL A 124 6.20 12.92 5.30
C VAL A 124 5.13 13.87 4.76
N LYS A 125 5.56 15.05 4.30
CA LYS A 125 4.69 16.15 3.88
C LYS A 125 4.81 16.50 2.40
N LYS A 126 5.85 16.00 1.71
CA LYS A 126 6.20 16.41 0.35
C LYS A 126 6.35 15.28 -0.65
N VAL A 127 6.36 14.02 -0.21
CA VAL A 127 6.50 12.88 -1.11
C VAL A 127 5.17 12.58 -1.77
N ARG A 128 5.09 12.72 -3.10
CA ARG A 128 3.84 12.54 -3.85
C ARG A 128 3.18 11.19 -3.58
N ASN A 129 3.97 10.12 -3.66
CA ASN A 129 3.51 8.75 -3.44
C ASN A 129 4.32 8.09 -2.32
N PRO A 130 3.86 8.15 -1.06
CA PRO A 130 4.57 7.56 0.09
C PRO A 130 4.88 6.08 -0.05
N ILE A 131 4.03 5.31 -0.75
CA ILE A 131 4.28 3.89 -0.97
C ILE A 131 5.56 3.62 -1.78
N LEU A 132 5.89 4.50 -2.74
CA LEU A 132 7.15 4.41 -3.49
C LEU A 132 8.35 4.66 -2.57
N LEU A 133 8.23 5.59 -1.62
CA LEU A 133 9.28 5.83 -0.64
C LEU A 133 9.46 4.64 0.31
N ALA A 134 8.36 4.05 0.80
CA ALA A 134 8.41 2.84 1.62
C ALA A 134 9.15 1.70 0.88
N GLU A 135 8.87 1.52 -0.40
CA GLU A 135 9.58 0.55 -1.24
C GLU A 135 11.08 0.88 -1.36
N ARG A 136 11.44 2.16 -1.61
CA ARG A 136 12.86 2.56 -1.69
C ARG A 136 13.60 2.41 -0.37
N ILE A 137 12.94 2.63 0.76
CA ILE A 137 13.52 2.39 2.09
C ILE A 137 13.83 0.89 2.23
N MET A 138 12.91 0.02 1.88
CA MET A 138 13.10 -1.43 1.92
C MET A 138 14.26 -1.89 1.01
N SER A 139 14.31 -1.40 -0.22
CA SER A 139 15.21 -1.93 -1.25
C SER A 139 16.59 -1.27 -1.27
N ASN A 140 16.70 0.00 -0.86
CA ASN A 140 17.89 0.83 -1.09
C ASN A 140 18.47 1.44 0.20
N SER A 141 18.03 1.00 1.37
CA SER A 141 18.57 1.45 2.65
C SER A 141 18.79 0.28 3.62
N PRO A 142 19.63 0.43 4.64
CA PRO A 142 19.78 -0.55 5.71
C PRO A 142 18.65 -0.44 6.77
N HIS A 143 17.72 0.47 6.60
CA HIS A 143 16.68 0.78 7.57
C HIS A 143 15.33 0.19 7.13
N VAL A 144 14.51 -0.20 8.10
CA VAL A 144 13.13 -0.60 7.84
C VAL A 144 12.20 0.62 7.80
N MET A 145 12.46 1.65 8.59
CA MET A 145 11.57 2.81 8.73
C MET A 145 12.33 4.12 8.80
N LEU A 146 11.86 5.11 8.05
CA LEU A 146 12.32 6.51 8.10
C LEU A 146 11.14 7.45 8.39
N MET A 147 11.43 8.67 8.89
CA MET A 147 10.39 9.65 9.21
C MET A 147 10.71 11.07 8.73
N GLY A 148 9.66 11.85 8.47
CA GLY A 148 9.69 13.30 8.30
C GLY A 148 10.73 13.78 7.29
N GLU A 149 11.42 14.88 7.63
CA GLU A 149 12.42 15.52 6.75
C GLU A 149 13.58 14.59 6.38
N GLY A 150 13.98 13.68 7.28
CA GLY A 150 15.01 12.69 6.98
C GLY A 150 14.57 11.73 5.87
N ALA A 151 13.33 11.27 5.92
CA ALA A 151 12.75 10.44 4.87
C ALA A 151 12.60 11.20 3.53
N GLU A 152 12.24 12.48 3.58
CA GLU A 152 12.16 13.34 2.39
C GLU A 152 13.53 13.61 1.77
N ALA A 153 14.57 13.78 2.60
CA ALA A 153 15.94 13.88 2.13
C ALA A 153 16.39 12.60 1.43
N PHE A 154 16.05 11.43 1.99
CA PHE A 154 16.30 10.14 1.34
C PHE A 154 15.51 10.02 0.03
N ALA A 155 14.23 10.42 0.00
CA ALA A 155 13.41 10.42 -1.22
C ALA A 155 14.07 11.19 -2.38
N LYS A 156 14.71 12.33 -2.09
CA LYS A 156 15.48 13.09 -3.10
C LYS A 156 16.64 12.29 -3.66
N THR A 157 17.38 11.55 -2.82
CA THR A 157 18.49 10.70 -3.28
C THR A 157 17.99 9.56 -4.18
N GLN A 158 16.74 9.12 -3.97
CA GLN A 158 16.08 8.08 -4.77
C GLN A 158 15.34 8.64 -5.99
N GLN A 159 15.44 9.95 -6.27
CA GLN A 159 14.81 10.62 -7.41
C GLN A 159 13.27 10.49 -7.41
N LEU A 160 12.65 10.39 -6.23
CA LEU A 160 11.21 10.38 -6.10
C LEU A 160 10.64 11.79 -6.27
N GLU A 161 9.43 11.88 -6.82
CA GLU A 161 8.73 13.13 -7.03
C GLU A 161 8.33 13.76 -5.69
N LEU A 162 8.77 15.00 -5.47
CA LEU A 162 8.36 15.82 -4.34
C LEU A 162 7.43 16.93 -4.82
N VAL A 163 6.42 17.20 -4.03
CA VAL A 163 5.39 18.22 -4.28
C VAL A 163 5.24 19.12 -3.06
N ASP A 164 4.66 20.29 -3.24
CA ASP A 164 4.25 21.14 -2.12
C ASP A 164 3.07 20.51 -1.39
N ASN A 165 2.92 20.79 -0.08
CA ASN A 165 1.90 20.16 0.76
C ASN A 165 0.48 20.41 0.26
N GLU A 166 0.24 21.55 -0.40
CA GLU A 166 -1.02 21.96 -1.02
C GLU A 166 -1.52 20.97 -2.09
N TYR A 167 -0.61 20.21 -2.74
CA TYR A 167 -0.98 19.17 -3.70
C TYR A 167 -1.95 18.14 -3.10
N PHE A 168 -1.82 17.82 -1.81
CA PHE A 168 -2.64 16.84 -1.11
C PHE A 168 -3.98 17.40 -0.66
N HIS A 169 -4.13 18.72 -0.61
CA HIS A 169 -5.30 19.39 -0.05
C HIS A 169 -6.55 19.17 -0.90
N THR A 170 -7.67 18.92 -0.24
CA THR A 170 -8.99 18.91 -0.86
C THR A 170 -9.98 19.71 0.01
N GLU A 171 -10.91 20.40 -0.63
CA GLU A 171 -11.97 21.16 0.06
C GLU A 171 -12.80 20.28 0.99
N ARG A 172 -13.06 19.03 0.59
CA ARG A 172 -13.75 18.05 1.42
C ARG A 172 -13.02 17.79 2.74
N ARG A 173 -11.69 17.62 2.70
CA ARG A 173 -10.89 17.36 3.91
C ARG A 173 -10.73 18.58 4.77
N ARG A 174 -10.68 19.78 4.18
CA ARG A 174 -10.67 21.04 4.92
C ARG A 174 -11.94 21.20 5.74
N ARG A 175 -13.11 21.05 5.12
CA ARG A 175 -14.40 21.10 5.82
C ARG A 175 -14.50 20.01 6.91
N GLN A 176 -13.95 18.82 6.65
CA GLN A 176 -13.90 17.76 7.65
C GLN A 176 -13.09 18.15 8.88
N LEU A 177 -11.93 18.79 8.70
CA LEU A 177 -11.11 19.30 9.80
C LEU A 177 -11.88 20.36 10.60
N GLU A 178 -12.47 21.35 9.91
CA GLU A 178 -13.25 22.42 10.54
C GLU A 178 -14.38 21.85 11.43
N HIS A 179 -15.14 20.90 10.92
CA HIS A 179 -16.19 20.22 11.67
C HIS A 179 -15.66 19.47 12.90
N VAL A 180 -14.52 18.80 12.78
CA VAL A 180 -13.91 18.06 13.91
C VAL A 180 -13.42 19.02 14.97
N ILE A 181 -12.76 20.12 14.59
CA ILE A 181 -12.29 21.15 15.52
C ILE A 181 -13.45 21.77 16.28
N ALA A 182 -14.52 22.21 15.56
CA ALA A 182 -15.70 22.80 16.18
C ALA A 182 -16.35 21.84 17.20
N ARG A 183 -16.55 20.59 16.82
CA ARG A 183 -17.11 19.57 17.71
C ARG A 183 -16.22 19.29 18.92
N ASP A 184 -14.92 19.19 18.75
CA ASP A 184 -13.98 18.94 19.85
C ASP A 184 -13.98 20.14 20.83
N GLN A 185 -14.23 21.37 20.39
CA GLN A 185 -14.43 22.54 21.25
C GLN A 185 -15.75 22.46 22.03
N ASP A 186 -16.84 22.06 21.40
CA ASP A 186 -18.15 21.91 22.04
C ASP A 186 -18.12 20.79 23.11
N LEU A 187 -17.48 19.66 22.80
CA LEU A 187 -17.34 18.53 23.73
C LEU A 187 -16.41 18.84 24.91
N ALA A 188 -15.33 19.61 24.71
CA ALA A 188 -14.45 20.03 25.79
C ALA A 188 -15.16 20.90 26.83
N ALA A 189 -16.30 21.49 26.49
CA ALA A 189 -17.14 22.25 27.39
C ALA A 189 -18.11 21.37 28.23
N ILE A 190 -18.29 20.09 27.87
CA ILE A 190 -19.36 19.22 28.42
C ILE A 190 -18.83 17.94 29.05
N GLU A 191 -17.75 17.28 28.53
CA GLU A 191 -17.32 15.95 29.00
C GLU A 191 -15.79 15.70 28.82
N PRO A 192 -15.20 14.70 29.54
CA PRO A 192 -13.82 14.29 29.34
C PRO A 192 -13.59 13.61 27.97
N VAL A 193 -12.44 13.87 27.39
CA VAL A 193 -11.96 13.66 26.01
C VAL A 193 -12.09 12.21 25.45
N THR A 194 -12.54 11.22 26.19
CA THR A 194 -12.49 9.80 25.77
C THR A 194 -13.46 9.44 24.63
N ASP A 195 -14.69 9.98 24.63
CA ASP A 195 -15.71 9.62 23.62
C ASP A 195 -15.58 10.38 22.30
N ALA A 196 -14.90 11.54 22.32
CA ALA A 196 -14.65 12.33 21.11
C ALA A 196 -13.75 11.60 20.09
N TYR A 197 -12.97 10.62 20.52
CA TYR A 197 -12.06 9.86 19.67
C TYR A 197 -12.79 8.88 18.73
N GLU A 198 -13.89 8.27 19.15
CA GLU A 198 -14.57 7.22 18.37
C GLU A 198 -15.27 7.74 17.09
N SER A 199 -15.58 9.03 17.02
CA SER A 199 -16.27 9.63 15.89
C SER A 199 -15.34 10.20 14.81
N ARG A 200 -14.02 10.12 14.98
CA ARG A 200 -13.07 10.58 13.96
C ARG A 200 -13.01 9.58 12.83
N LYS A 201 -13.35 10.03 11.61
CA LYS A 201 -13.37 9.16 10.43
C LYS A 201 -11.96 8.77 10.04
N PHE A 202 -11.72 7.49 10.05
CA PHE A 202 -10.52 6.86 9.55
C PHE A 202 -10.70 6.50 8.08
N GLY A 203 -9.64 6.38 7.36
CA GLY A 203 -9.61 5.83 6.02
C GLY A 203 -8.15 5.56 5.72
N THR A 204 -7.88 4.44 5.13
CA THR A 204 -6.53 3.98 4.81
C THR A 204 -6.68 3.18 3.54
N VAL A 205 -5.80 3.30 2.58
CA VAL A 205 -5.82 2.42 1.42
C VAL A 205 -4.84 1.29 1.62
N GLY A 206 -5.16 0.11 1.07
CA GLY A 206 -4.25 -1.00 1.13
C GLY A 206 -4.47 -2.01 0.02
N ALA A 207 -3.46 -2.85 -0.15
CA ALA A 207 -3.45 -3.93 -1.13
C ALA A 207 -2.66 -5.13 -0.61
N VAL A 208 -3.14 -6.32 -0.96
CA VAL A 208 -2.44 -7.59 -0.77
C VAL A 208 -2.46 -8.33 -2.11
N ALA A 209 -1.32 -8.87 -2.53
CA ALA A 209 -1.20 -9.61 -3.78
C ALA A 209 -0.43 -10.91 -3.61
N LEU A 210 -0.79 -11.90 -4.43
CA LEU A 210 -0.10 -13.18 -4.62
C LEU A 210 0.34 -13.27 -6.08
N ASP A 211 1.63 -13.51 -6.33
CA ASP A 211 2.16 -13.70 -7.68
C ASP A 211 2.26 -15.16 -8.10
N GLN A 212 2.64 -15.39 -9.36
CA GLN A 212 2.75 -16.74 -9.95
C GLN A 212 3.80 -17.63 -9.28
N GLN A 213 4.76 -17.04 -8.57
CA GLN A 213 5.80 -17.73 -7.82
C GLN A 213 5.34 -18.13 -6.40
N GLY A 214 4.14 -17.71 -6.01
CA GLY A 214 3.58 -17.97 -4.68
C GLY A 214 4.01 -16.92 -3.64
N ASN A 215 4.62 -15.81 -4.06
CA ASN A 215 5.04 -14.77 -3.16
C ASN A 215 3.88 -13.82 -2.83
N ILE A 216 3.75 -13.51 -1.55
CA ILE A 216 2.76 -12.57 -1.01
C ILE A 216 3.45 -11.22 -0.77
N ALA A 217 2.79 -10.14 -1.12
CA ALA A 217 3.15 -8.80 -0.67
C ALA A 217 1.92 -8.10 -0.09
N ALA A 218 2.12 -7.30 0.95
CA ALA A 218 1.11 -6.43 1.54
C ALA A 218 1.64 -5.01 1.62
N ALA A 219 0.75 -4.03 1.44
CA ALA A 219 1.11 -2.63 1.52
C ALA A 219 -0.08 -1.79 1.98
N THR A 220 0.21 -0.70 2.69
CA THR A 220 -0.79 0.19 3.28
C THR A 220 -0.30 1.64 3.17
N SER A 221 -1.21 2.59 2.90
CA SER A 221 -0.91 4.02 2.82
C SER A 221 -2.03 4.87 3.39
N THR A 222 -1.69 5.94 4.12
CA THR A 222 -2.67 6.76 4.82
C THR A 222 -2.19 8.19 5.10
N GLY A 223 -3.15 9.11 5.33
CA GLY A 223 -2.93 10.38 6.02
C GLY A 223 -3.16 10.31 7.54
N GLY A 224 -3.50 9.12 8.06
CA GLY A 224 -3.82 8.95 9.48
C GLY A 224 -5.24 9.41 9.82
N MET A 225 -5.39 10.07 10.95
CA MET A 225 -6.64 10.53 11.54
C MET A 225 -6.82 12.04 11.38
N THR A 226 -8.04 12.48 11.05
CA THR A 226 -8.37 13.92 10.99
C THR A 226 -8.11 14.59 12.33
N ASN A 227 -7.52 15.79 12.29
CA ASN A 227 -7.18 16.58 13.47
C ASN A 227 -6.15 15.89 14.39
N LYS A 228 -5.28 15.01 13.82
CA LYS A 228 -4.16 14.42 14.58
C LYS A 228 -3.19 15.50 15.06
N ARG A 229 -2.60 15.29 16.22
CA ARG A 229 -1.66 16.22 16.89
C ARG A 229 -0.39 15.49 17.28
N PHE A 230 0.63 16.26 17.59
CA PHE A 230 1.87 15.79 18.24
C PHE A 230 2.61 14.72 17.45
N GLY A 231 2.49 14.70 16.11
CA GLY A 231 3.09 13.69 15.26
C GLY A 231 2.48 12.29 15.46
N ARG A 232 1.17 12.20 15.75
CA ARG A 232 0.48 10.92 15.95
C ARG A 232 0.69 9.98 14.76
N ILE A 233 1.18 8.80 15.02
CA ILE A 233 1.34 7.70 14.09
C ILE A 233 0.27 6.65 14.37
N GLY A 234 -0.41 6.15 13.32
CA GLY A 234 -1.35 5.04 13.40
C GLY A 234 -0.69 3.70 13.12
N ASP A 235 -1.52 2.70 12.86
CA ASP A 235 -1.12 1.33 12.55
C ASP A 235 -0.46 1.17 11.17
N SER A 236 -0.85 1.99 10.20
CA SER A 236 -0.51 1.80 8.78
C SER A 236 1.01 1.69 8.50
N PRO A 237 1.91 2.48 9.10
CA PRO A 237 3.35 2.33 8.88
C PRO A 237 4.00 1.26 9.76
N ILE A 238 3.26 0.65 10.69
CA ILE A 238 3.81 -0.30 11.66
C ILE A 238 3.66 -1.72 11.11
N ILE A 239 4.81 -2.35 10.84
CA ILE A 239 4.87 -3.74 10.41
C ILE A 239 4.35 -4.65 11.53
N GLY A 240 3.42 -5.53 11.19
CA GLY A 240 2.72 -6.39 12.16
C GLY A 240 1.45 -5.78 12.75
N ALA A 241 1.20 -4.48 12.57
CA ALA A 241 -0.04 -3.81 12.98
C ALA A 241 -0.95 -3.49 11.77
N GLY A 242 -0.51 -2.59 10.88
CA GLY A 242 -1.28 -2.18 9.69
C GLY A 242 -0.92 -2.96 8.43
N THR A 243 0.28 -3.53 8.37
CA THR A 243 0.79 -4.25 7.21
C THR A 243 1.57 -5.48 7.66
N TYR A 244 1.25 -6.64 7.07
CA TYR A 244 1.99 -7.89 7.32
C TYR A 244 1.95 -8.77 6.08
N ALA A 245 3.07 -9.45 5.79
CA ALA A 245 3.14 -10.50 4.77
C ALA A 245 4.12 -11.60 5.19
N ASP A 246 3.71 -12.85 4.99
CA ASP A 246 4.51 -14.06 5.19
C ASP A 246 3.99 -15.14 4.25
N ASN A 247 4.86 -15.69 3.38
CA ASN A 247 4.49 -16.73 2.43
C ASN A 247 4.00 -18.01 3.11
N ASN A 248 4.40 -18.25 4.36
CA ASN A 248 3.98 -19.42 5.14
C ASN A 248 2.66 -19.18 5.91
N ALA A 249 2.12 -17.97 5.90
CA ALA A 249 0.94 -17.62 6.68
C ALA A 249 -0.08 -16.84 5.83
N CYS A 250 0.06 -15.53 5.70
CA CYS A 250 -0.92 -14.68 5.02
C CYS A 250 -0.34 -13.30 4.68
N GLY A 251 -1.09 -12.52 3.89
CA GLY A 251 -0.91 -11.09 3.72
C GLY A 251 -2.07 -10.31 4.35
N ILE A 252 -1.77 -9.21 5.04
CA ILE A 252 -2.74 -8.36 5.72
C ILE A 252 -2.44 -6.89 5.41
N SER A 253 -3.48 -6.14 5.06
CA SER A 253 -3.48 -4.69 5.09
C SER A 253 -4.72 -4.25 5.89
N ALA A 254 -4.50 -3.58 7.01
CA ALA A 254 -5.55 -3.20 7.94
C ALA A 254 -5.99 -1.73 7.78
N THR A 255 -7.22 -1.44 8.19
CA THR A 255 -7.75 -0.08 8.26
C THR A 255 -8.78 0.02 9.38
N GLY A 256 -8.71 1.08 10.18
CA GLY A 256 -9.57 1.30 11.32
C GLY A 256 -8.96 2.25 12.33
N HIS A 257 -9.25 2.03 13.60
CA HIS A 257 -8.69 2.81 14.69
C HIS A 257 -7.30 2.28 15.06
N GLY A 258 -6.24 2.97 14.62
CA GLY A 258 -4.86 2.51 14.68
C GLY A 258 -4.38 2.09 16.07
N GLU A 259 -4.87 2.77 17.12
CA GLU A 259 -4.52 2.48 18.51
C GLU A 259 -4.94 1.06 18.96
N TYR A 260 -5.97 0.48 18.34
CA TYR A 260 -6.37 -0.91 18.62
C TYR A 260 -5.51 -1.93 17.88
N PHE A 261 -5.09 -1.60 16.63
CA PHE A 261 -4.25 -2.48 15.84
C PHE A 261 -2.79 -2.53 16.32
N ILE A 262 -2.31 -1.45 16.95
CA ILE A 262 -0.95 -1.39 17.50
C ILE A 262 -0.83 -2.20 18.80
N ARG A 263 -1.91 -2.34 19.57
CA ARG A 263 -1.98 -3.11 20.83
C ARG A 263 -2.33 -4.56 20.57
#